data_67998cd11dc79fa88ff4f464cff67582
#
_entry.id   67998cd11dc79fa88ff4f464cff67582
#
_cell.length_a   1.000
_cell.length_b   1.000
_cell.length_c   1.000
_cell.angle_alpha   90.00
_cell.angle_beta   90.00
_cell.angle_gamma   90.00
#
_symmetry.space_group_name_H-M   'P 1'
#
loop_
_entity.id
_entity.type
_entity.pdbx_description
1 polymer ?
#
loop_
_entity_poly.entity_id
_entity_poly.type
_entity_poly.pdbx_seq_one_letter_code
_entity_poly.pdbx_strand_id
1 'polypeptide(L)'
;GTDIWNGAGDRGDAAMCANGAARYALARADRTEAEELWPFVEWCLEYCRRNRTADGVVASDSDELEGRFPVGRTNLATSSLYYDALLSAAALGREIGVKPSQTNAYLRQARELAAAIERFFGRDVAGYHAYRYSEINDKLRAWICMPLVVGLSERREGTVAALLGPELRTEDGLLTEQG
;
A
#
# COMPACT_ATOMS: atom_id res chain seq x y z
N GLY A 1 17.23 14.80 -17.60
CA GLY A 1 16.40 14.20 -16.59
C GLY A 1 16.84 12.77 -16.40
N THR A 2 17.03 12.39 -15.16
CA THR A 2 17.36 11.00 -14.82
C THR A 2 16.18 10.13 -15.21
N ASP A 3 16.40 9.07 -15.96
CA ASP A 3 15.36 8.10 -16.27
C ASP A 3 15.09 7.23 -15.03
N ILE A 4 14.22 7.75 -14.19
CA ILE A 4 13.78 7.09 -12.96
C ILE A 4 13.07 5.74 -13.18
N TRP A 5 12.69 5.45 -14.44
CA TRP A 5 12.08 4.19 -14.81
C TRP A 5 13.10 3.04 -14.90
N ASN A 6 14.37 3.32 -14.82
CA ASN A 6 15.46 2.34 -14.84
C ASN A 6 15.78 1.70 -13.49
N GLY A 7 14.88 1.76 -12.53
CA GLY A 7 14.99 1.02 -11.29
C GLY A 7 15.91 1.70 -10.24
N ALA A 8 16.17 2.99 -10.37
CA ALA A 8 16.96 3.75 -9.42
C ALA A 8 16.15 4.31 -8.24
N GLY A 9 14.97 3.76 -7.94
CA GLY A 9 14.12 4.28 -6.90
C GLY A 9 13.48 3.20 -6.05
N ASP A 10 13.20 3.53 -4.81
CA ASP A 10 12.39 2.73 -3.94
C ASP A 10 10.91 2.84 -4.38
N ARG A 11 10.33 1.71 -4.77
CA ARG A 11 8.97 1.64 -5.28
C ARG A 11 7.92 1.84 -4.20
N GLY A 12 8.27 1.54 -2.96
CA GLY A 12 7.43 1.79 -1.82
C GLY A 12 7.33 3.28 -1.50
N ASP A 13 8.40 4.04 -1.62
CA ASP A 13 8.41 5.50 -1.46
C ASP A 13 7.38 6.15 -2.37
N ALA A 14 7.29 5.74 -3.63
CA ALA A 14 6.30 6.30 -4.55
C ALA A 14 4.85 6.05 -4.08
N ALA A 15 4.54 4.87 -3.57
CA ALA A 15 3.21 4.55 -3.03
C ALA A 15 2.91 5.40 -1.79
N MET A 16 3.86 5.51 -0.87
CA MET A 16 3.73 6.30 0.36
C MET A 16 3.60 7.79 0.06
N CYS A 17 4.42 8.32 -0.85
CA CYS A 17 4.37 9.72 -1.26
C CYS A 17 3.05 10.09 -1.94
N ALA A 18 2.53 9.24 -2.84
CA ALA A 18 1.23 9.47 -3.46
C ALA A 18 0.10 9.46 -2.42
N ASN A 19 0.13 8.51 -1.48
CA ASN A 19 -0.83 8.41 -0.39
C ASN A 19 -0.79 9.65 0.50
N GLY A 20 0.39 10.00 0.99
CA GLY A 20 0.59 11.13 1.88
C GLY A 20 0.22 12.46 1.24
N ALA A 21 0.69 12.74 0.02
CA ALA A 21 0.42 13.99 -0.69
C ALA A 21 -1.08 14.17 -1.00
N ALA A 22 -1.75 13.12 -1.50
CA ALA A 22 -3.18 13.20 -1.81
C ALA A 22 -4.04 13.41 -0.53
N ARG A 23 -3.73 12.70 0.55
CA ARG A 23 -4.43 12.87 1.83
C ARG A 23 -4.15 14.21 2.49
N TYR A 24 -2.91 14.69 2.41
CA TYR A 24 -2.54 16.02 2.89
C TYR A 24 -3.33 17.11 2.17
N ALA A 25 -3.35 17.07 0.82
CA ALA A 25 -4.08 18.06 0.02
C ALA A 25 -5.59 18.05 0.33
N LEU A 26 -6.20 16.87 0.50
CA LEU A 26 -7.60 16.73 0.91
C LEU A 26 -7.85 17.32 2.31
N ALA A 27 -6.93 17.07 3.26
CA ALA A 27 -7.07 17.59 4.64
C ALA A 27 -6.88 19.12 4.72
N ARG A 28 -6.03 19.69 3.88
CA ARG A 28 -5.80 21.13 3.79
C ARG A 28 -7.01 21.89 3.20
N ALA A 29 -7.74 21.25 2.31
CA ALA A 29 -8.86 21.85 1.58
C ALA A 29 -8.48 23.15 0.84
N ASP A 30 -7.21 23.32 0.47
CA ASP A 30 -6.69 24.42 -0.34
C ASP A 30 -6.56 23.95 -1.79
N ARG A 31 -7.38 24.55 -2.67
CA ARG A 31 -7.44 24.14 -4.08
C ARG A 31 -6.13 24.45 -4.82
N THR A 32 -5.50 25.58 -4.54
CA THR A 32 -4.26 25.98 -5.21
C THR A 32 -3.14 25.01 -4.87
N GLU A 33 -2.96 24.73 -3.58
CA GLU A 33 -1.97 23.74 -3.11
C GLU A 33 -2.26 22.33 -3.66
N ALA A 34 -3.52 21.94 -3.74
CA ALA A 34 -3.94 20.67 -4.32
C ALA A 34 -3.60 20.55 -5.82
N GLU A 35 -3.83 21.63 -6.59
CA GLU A 35 -3.46 21.70 -8.02
C GLU A 35 -1.94 21.66 -8.22
N GLU A 36 -1.16 22.28 -7.34
CA GLU A 36 0.31 22.25 -7.37
C GLU A 36 0.87 20.84 -7.04
N LEU A 37 0.26 20.11 -6.11
CA LEU A 37 0.66 18.75 -5.73
C LEU A 37 0.20 17.69 -6.71
N TRP A 38 -0.83 17.96 -7.51
CA TRP A 38 -1.45 16.96 -8.39
C TRP A 38 -0.47 16.28 -9.35
N PRO A 39 0.42 17.00 -10.07
CA PRO A 39 1.38 16.35 -10.98
C PRO A 39 2.32 15.37 -10.28
N PHE A 40 2.69 15.66 -9.03
CA PHE A 40 3.51 14.76 -8.21
C PHE A 40 2.73 13.49 -7.83
N VAL A 41 1.48 13.62 -7.43
CA VAL A 41 0.60 12.47 -7.13
C VAL A 41 0.44 11.59 -8.37
N GLU A 42 0.13 12.19 -9.54
CA GLU A 42 -0.01 11.45 -10.80
C GLU A 42 1.27 10.70 -11.16
N TRP A 43 2.42 11.36 -11.00
CA TRP A 43 3.71 10.75 -11.28
C TRP A 43 3.96 9.51 -10.41
N CYS A 44 3.73 9.63 -9.11
CA CYS A 44 3.90 8.52 -8.17
C CYS A 44 2.95 7.35 -8.47
N LEU A 45 1.67 7.65 -8.79
CA LEU A 45 0.70 6.63 -9.18
C LEU A 45 1.09 5.90 -10.46
N GLU A 46 1.58 6.64 -11.46
CA GLU A 46 2.04 6.04 -12.72
C GLU A 46 3.29 5.18 -12.51
N TYR A 47 4.19 5.60 -11.63
CA TYR A 47 5.34 4.79 -11.24
C TYR A 47 4.92 3.44 -10.65
N CYS A 48 4.02 3.44 -9.67
CA CYS A 48 3.48 2.22 -9.08
C CYS A 48 2.75 1.37 -10.13
N ARG A 49 1.96 1.99 -11.02
CA ARG A 49 1.22 1.30 -12.08
C ARG A 49 2.16 0.52 -13.01
N ARG A 50 3.28 1.12 -13.42
CA ARG A 50 4.30 0.49 -14.29
C ARG A 50 5.04 -0.65 -13.60
N ASN A 51 5.12 -0.63 -12.28
CA ASN A 51 5.77 -1.66 -11.48
C ASN A 51 4.79 -2.73 -10.95
N ARG A 52 3.59 -2.84 -11.51
CA ARG A 52 2.69 -3.95 -11.17
C ARG A 52 3.21 -5.27 -11.75
N THR A 53 3.13 -6.32 -10.94
CA THR A 53 3.46 -7.69 -11.33
C THR A 53 2.35 -8.31 -12.17
N ALA A 54 2.59 -9.50 -12.73
CA ALA A 54 1.55 -10.30 -13.39
C ALA A 54 0.40 -10.69 -12.43
N ASP A 55 0.69 -10.82 -11.13
CA ASP A 55 -0.31 -11.10 -10.10
C ASP A 55 -1.16 -9.86 -9.74
N GLY A 56 -0.78 -8.70 -10.23
CA GLY A 56 -1.51 -7.43 -10.06
C GLY A 56 -1.14 -6.64 -8.81
N VAL A 57 -0.19 -7.09 -8.00
CA VAL A 57 0.38 -6.35 -6.86
C VAL A 57 1.58 -5.51 -7.30
N VAL A 58 2.06 -4.60 -6.46
CA VAL A 58 3.21 -3.75 -6.80
C VAL A 58 4.51 -4.50 -6.54
N ALA A 59 5.41 -4.52 -7.54
CA ALA A 59 6.77 -4.99 -7.36
C ALA A 59 7.55 -3.99 -6.50
N SER A 60 8.16 -4.48 -5.43
CA SER A 60 8.96 -3.70 -4.51
C SER A 60 9.91 -4.64 -3.77
N ASP A 61 11.19 -4.45 -3.94
CA ASP A 61 12.25 -5.25 -3.32
C ASP A 61 12.75 -4.66 -1.99
N SER A 62 12.16 -3.56 -1.58
CA SER A 62 12.36 -2.95 -0.26
C SER A 62 11.04 -2.40 0.27
N ASP A 63 10.98 -2.12 1.57
CA ASP A 63 9.93 -1.34 2.21
C ASP A 63 10.54 -0.18 2.99
N GLU A 64 9.75 0.88 3.14
CA GLU A 64 10.13 2.10 3.87
C GLU A 64 10.01 1.90 5.37
N LEU A 65 9.43 0.79 5.75
CA LEU A 65 9.08 0.51 7.12
C LEU A 65 10.25 -0.08 7.91
N GLU A 66 11.45 -0.07 7.39
CA GLU A 66 12.72 -0.24 8.11
C GLU A 66 13.81 -0.97 7.31
N GLY A 67 13.50 -1.71 6.24
CA GLY A 67 14.48 -2.45 5.43
C GLY A 67 15.31 -3.50 6.20
N ARG A 68 14.87 -3.86 7.41
CA ARG A 68 15.62 -4.79 8.28
C ARG A 68 15.36 -6.25 7.98
N PHE A 69 14.23 -6.53 7.33
CA PHE A 69 13.81 -7.88 7.04
C PHE A 69 13.71 -8.09 5.54
N PRO A 70 14.00 -9.29 5.05
CA PRO A 70 13.79 -9.62 3.64
C PRO A 70 12.33 -9.42 3.24
N VAL A 71 12.10 -8.67 2.18
CA VAL A 71 10.74 -8.33 1.70
C VAL A 71 10.36 -9.02 0.39
N GLY A 72 11.25 -9.84 -0.19
CA GLY A 72 11.03 -10.49 -1.47
C GLY A 72 11.00 -9.48 -2.62
N ARG A 73 10.22 -9.78 -3.67
CA ARG A 73 10.01 -8.88 -4.83
C ARG A 73 8.73 -8.07 -4.74
N THR A 74 7.91 -8.33 -3.73
CA THR A 74 6.66 -7.65 -3.45
C THR A 74 6.48 -7.56 -1.94
N ASN A 75 5.81 -6.53 -1.45
CA ASN A 75 5.40 -6.47 -0.06
C ASN A 75 3.98 -5.92 0.09
N LEU A 76 3.34 -6.34 1.17
CA LEU A 76 1.96 -6.00 1.48
C LEU A 76 1.77 -4.50 1.73
N ALA A 77 2.74 -3.85 2.39
CA ALA A 77 2.66 -2.44 2.74
C ALA A 77 2.61 -1.55 1.48
N THR A 78 3.54 -1.73 0.55
CA THR A 78 3.57 -0.96 -0.71
C THR A 78 2.27 -1.10 -1.50
N SER A 79 1.76 -2.33 -1.64
CA SER A 79 0.51 -2.57 -2.37
C SER A 79 -0.70 -1.96 -1.64
N SER A 80 -0.74 -2.00 -0.31
CA SER A 80 -1.80 -1.39 0.50
C SER A 80 -1.78 0.13 0.41
N LEU A 81 -0.61 0.75 0.50
CA LEU A 81 -0.45 2.21 0.35
C LEU A 81 -0.83 2.67 -1.05
N TYR A 82 -0.45 1.93 -2.09
CA TYR A 82 -0.87 2.24 -3.46
C TYR A 82 -2.37 2.14 -3.65
N TYR A 83 -3.04 1.16 -3.01
CA TYR A 83 -4.50 1.06 -3.02
C TYR A 83 -5.16 2.32 -2.47
N ASP A 84 -4.75 2.79 -1.29
CA ASP A 84 -5.33 3.99 -0.68
C ASP A 84 -4.92 5.27 -1.44
N ALA A 85 -3.72 5.32 -2.00
CA ALA A 85 -3.29 6.41 -2.88
C ALA A 85 -4.22 6.57 -4.10
N LEU A 86 -4.64 5.47 -4.73
CA LEU A 86 -5.59 5.49 -5.84
C LEU A 86 -6.96 6.03 -5.42
N LEU A 87 -7.47 5.64 -4.24
CA LEU A 87 -8.73 6.15 -3.70
C LEU A 87 -8.63 7.64 -3.36
N SER A 88 -7.57 8.03 -2.66
CA SER A 88 -7.32 9.41 -2.26
C SER A 88 -7.11 10.34 -3.46
N ALA A 89 -6.38 9.88 -4.48
CA ALA A 89 -6.21 10.63 -5.73
C ALA A 89 -7.51 10.74 -6.53
N ALA A 90 -8.36 9.72 -6.52
CA ALA A 90 -9.68 9.81 -7.16
C ALA A 90 -10.57 10.85 -6.47
N ALA A 91 -10.51 10.93 -5.13
CA ALA A 91 -11.22 11.96 -4.35
C ALA A 91 -10.63 13.34 -4.64
N LEU A 92 -9.32 13.54 -4.48
CA LEU A 92 -8.63 14.80 -4.74
C LEU A 92 -8.86 15.30 -6.16
N GLY A 93 -8.75 14.42 -7.16
CA GLY A 93 -8.97 14.78 -8.55
C GLY A 93 -10.38 15.29 -8.84
N ARG A 94 -11.40 14.78 -8.13
CA ARG A 94 -12.77 15.32 -8.23
C ARG A 94 -12.87 16.73 -7.68
N GLU A 95 -12.22 17.00 -6.54
CA GLU A 95 -12.23 18.32 -5.90
C GLU A 95 -11.57 19.40 -6.77
N ILE A 96 -10.48 19.05 -7.45
CA ILE A 96 -9.76 20.00 -8.34
C ILE A 96 -10.26 19.98 -9.79
N GLY A 97 -11.26 19.16 -10.13
CA GLY A 97 -11.88 19.15 -11.45
C GLY A 97 -11.17 18.33 -12.51
N VAL A 98 -10.41 17.32 -12.12
CA VAL A 98 -9.82 16.35 -13.05
C VAL A 98 -10.91 15.57 -13.78
N LYS A 99 -10.66 15.21 -15.03
CA LYS A 99 -11.63 14.51 -15.89
C LYS A 99 -12.19 13.26 -15.21
N PRO A 100 -13.51 13.05 -15.21
CA PRO A 100 -14.13 11.87 -14.60
C PRO A 100 -13.61 10.53 -15.14
N SER A 101 -13.17 10.50 -16.40
CA SER A 101 -12.55 9.30 -16.98
C SER A 101 -11.29 8.87 -16.23
N GLN A 102 -10.49 9.82 -15.79
CA GLN A 102 -9.24 9.58 -15.05
C GLN A 102 -9.52 9.17 -13.60
N THR A 103 -10.34 9.93 -12.88
CA THR A 103 -10.68 9.59 -11.50
C THR A 103 -11.39 8.23 -11.41
N ASN A 104 -12.26 7.91 -12.37
CA ASN A 104 -12.88 6.57 -12.46
C ASN A 104 -11.87 5.47 -12.80
N ALA A 105 -10.82 5.78 -13.58
CA ALA A 105 -9.74 4.83 -13.84
C ALA A 105 -8.98 4.47 -12.56
N TYR A 106 -8.69 5.43 -11.69
CA TYR A 106 -8.09 5.18 -10.38
C TYR A 106 -8.98 4.28 -9.50
N LEU A 107 -10.28 4.53 -9.47
CA LEU A 107 -11.22 3.67 -8.71
C LEU A 107 -11.29 2.25 -9.25
N ARG A 108 -11.19 2.05 -10.57
CA ARG A 108 -11.11 0.69 -11.15
C ARG A 108 -9.81 0.01 -10.76
N GLN A 109 -8.67 0.70 -10.88
CA GLN A 109 -7.37 0.18 -10.48
C GLN A 109 -7.34 -0.19 -8.99
N ALA A 110 -7.95 0.62 -8.13
CA ALA A 110 -8.06 0.33 -6.70
C ALA A 110 -8.83 -0.98 -6.45
N ARG A 111 -9.99 -1.18 -7.11
CA ARG A 111 -10.76 -2.44 -6.98
C ARG A 111 -9.98 -3.66 -7.47
N GLU A 112 -9.29 -3.54 -8.61
CA GLU A 112 -8.44 -4.61 -9.15
C GLU A 112 -7.30 -4.95 -8.19
N LEU A 113 -6.67 -3.92 -7.61
CA LEU A 113 -5.57 -4.08 -6.67
C LEU A 113 -6.05 -4.69 -5.34
N ALA A 114 -7.20 -4.29 -4.82
CA ALA A 114 -7.80 -4.90 -3.62
C ALA A 114 -7.99 -6.41 -3.81
N ALA A 115 -8.57 -6.82 -4.94
CA ALA A 115 -8.72 -8.24 -5.28
C ALA A 115 -7.37 -8.95 -5.46
N ALA A 116 -6.35 -8.25 -5.99
CA ALA A 116 -5.01 -8.81 -6.14
C ALA A 116 -4.30 -8.98 -4.78
N ILE A 117 -4.44 -8.00 -3.87
CA ILE A 117 -3.90 -8.08 -2.51
C ILE A 117 -4.48 -9.29 -1.79
N GLU A 118 -5.80 -9.49 -1.86
CA GLU A 118 -6.46 -10.62 -1.22
C GLU A 118 -5.99 -11.97 -1.79
N ARG A 119 -5.90 -12.10 -3.10
CA ARG A 119 -5.46 -13.34 -3.75
C ARG A 119 -3.99 -13.66 -3.48
N PHE A 120 -3.13 -12.64 -3.49
CA PHE A 120 -1.68 -12.83 -3.44
C PHE A 120 -1.14 -12.91 -2.03
N PHE A 121 -1.55 -11.99 -1.15
CA PHE A 121 -1.07 -11.90 0.23
C PHE A 121 -1.97 -12.60 1.24
N GLY A 122 -3.27 -12.75 0.95
CA GLY A 122 -4.20 -13.45 1.85
C GLY A 122 -3.79 -14.91 2.05
N ARG A 123 -3.46 -15.30 3.29
CA ARG A 123 -2.98 -16.65 3.67
C ARG A 123 -3.33 -16.94 5.12
N ASP A 124 -3.31 -18.23 5.44
CA ASP A 124 -3.23 -18.64 6.84
C ASP A 124 -1.76 -18.66 7.24
N VAL A 125 -1.41 -17.84 8.23
CA VAL A 125 -0.04 -17.70 8.76
C VAL A 125 -0.09 -17.97 10.26
N ALA A 126 0.73 -18.88 10.75
CA ALA A 126 0.75 -19.30 12.16
C ALA A 126 -0.64 -19.67 12.72
N GLY A 127 -1.54 -20.19 11.89
CA GLY A 127 -2.90 -20.57 12.28
C GLY A 127 -3.93 -19.43 12.23
N TYR A 128 -3.56 -18.23 11.87
CA TYR A 128 -4.46 -17.08 11.72
C TYR A 128 -4.83 -16.87 10.26
N HIS A 129 -6.12 -16.64 10.01
CA HIS A 129 -6.63 -16.26 8.69
C HIS A 129 -6.32 -14.77 8.42
N ALA A 130 -5.06 -14.48 8.05
CA ALA A 130 -4.50 -13.14 7.97
C ALA A 130 -3.83 -12.87 6.61
N TYR A 131 -2.71 -12.19 6.61
CA TYR A 131 -1.90 -11.93 5.43
C TYR A 131 -0.45 -12.37 5.65
N ARG A 132 0.20 -12.87 4.60
CA ARG A 132 1.66 -12.90 4.55
C ARG A 132 2.18 -11.52 4.14
N TYR A 133 3.37 -11.16 4.62
CA TYR A 133 3.93 -9.84 4.31
C TYR A 133 4.54 -9.76 2.91
N SER A 134 5.15 -10.84 2.44
CA SER A 134 5.72 -10.98 1.09
C SER A 134 5.54 -12.40 0.56
N GLU A 135 5.93 -12.63 -0.70
CA GLU A 135 5.85 -13.96 -1.29
C GLU A 135 6.78 -15.00 -0.64
N ILE A 136 7.85 -14.55 0.01
CA ILE A 136 8.83 -15.42 0.69
C ILE A 136 8.65 -15.49 2.21
N ASN A 137 7.69 -14.74 2.77
CA ASN A 137 7.52 -14.65 4.22
C ASN A 137 6.40 -15.57 4.69
N ASP A 138 6.73 -16.47 5.60
CA ASP A 138 5.85 -17.46 6.24
C ASP A 138 5.62 -17.19 7.73
N LYS A 139 6.22 -16.12 8.27
CA LYS A 139 6.07 -15.66 9.64
C LYS A 139 5.12 -14.48 9.75
N LEU A 140 4.52 -14.33 10.94
CA LEU A 140 3.75 -13.13 11.24
C LEU A 140 4.67 -11.92 11.38
N ARG A 141 4.23 -10.79 10.83
CA ARG A 141 4.84 -9.47 10.99
C ARG A 141 3.80 -8.45 11.44
N ALA A 142 4.22 -7.45 12.21
CA ALA A 142 3.32 -6.39 12.64
C ALA A 142 2.66 -5.64 11.46
N TRP A 143 3.38 -5.51 10.36
CA TRP A 143 2.92 -4.79 9.15
C TRP A 143 1.78 -5.47 8.38
N ILE A 144 1.32 -6.66 8.78
CA ILE A 144 0.07 -7.24 8.26
C ILE A 144 -1.17 -6.40 8.60
N CYS A 145 -1.04 -5.41 9.47
CA CYS A 145 -2.09 -4.42 9.74
C CYS A 145 -2.39 -3.49 8.55
N MET A 146 -1.46 -3.32 7.61
CA MET A 146 -1.56 -2.32 6.55
C MET A 146 -2.86 -2.40 5.71
N PRO A 147 -3.36 -3.57 5.29
CA PRO A 147 -4.66 -3.66 4.64
C PRO A 147 -5.79 -3.06 5.49
N LEU A 148 -5.81 -3.32 6.79
CA LEU A 148 -6.85 -2.79 7.70
C LEU A 148 -6.75 -1.27 7.83
N VAL A 149 -5.53 -0.73 7.90
CA VAL A 149 -5.28 0.72 7.98
C VAL A 149 -5.85 1.45 6.77
N VAL A 150 -5.77 0.84 5.59
CA VAL A 150 -6.29 1.42 4.34
C VAL A 150 -7.73 0.99 4.01
N GLY A 151 -8.43 0.30 4.93
CA GLY A 151 -9.84 -0.04 4.79
C GLY A 151 -10.15 -1.36 4.08
N LEU A 152 -9.15 -2.20 3.83
CA LEU A 152 -9.33 -3.57 3.34
C LEU A 152 -9.62 -4.50 4.52
N SER A 153 -10.84 -4.99 4.66
CA SER A 153 -11.32 -5.65 5.87
C SER A 153 -11.63 -7.15 5.73
N GLU A 154 -11.33 -7.76 4.58
CA GLU A 154 -11.67 -9.16 4.29
C GLU A 154 -11.14 -10.14 5.35
N ARG A 155 -9.93 -9.91 5.86
CA ARG A 155 -9.28 -10.75 6.88
C ARG A 155 -9.15 -10.05 8.23
N ARG A 156 -10.06 -9.13 8.53
CA ARG A 156 -9.99 -8.28 9.73
C ARG A 156 -9.84 -9.10 11.03
N GLU A 157 -10.74 -10.07 11.23
CA GLU A 157 -10.78 -10.83 12.49
C GLU A 157 -9.49 -11.61 12.73
N GLY A 158 -9.03 -12.35 11.71
CA GLY A 158 -7.80 -13.13 11.80
C GLY A 158 -6.55 -12.25 11.92
N THR A 159 -6.52 -11.11 11.21
CA THR A 159 -5.39 -10.16 11.29
C THR A 159 -5.31 -9.51 12.67
N VAL A 160 -6.42 -9.08 13.25
CA VAL A 160 -6.47 -8.52 14.61
C VAL A 160 -6.09 -9.58 15.64
N ALA A 161 -6.59 -10.81 15.49
CA ALA A 161 -6.23 -11.92 16.38
C ALA A 161 -4.72 -12.23 16.30
N ALA A 162 -4.12 -12.21 15.12
CA ALA A 162 -2.68 -12.40 14.93
C ALA A 162 -1.84 -11.29 15.59
N LEU A 163 -2.24 -10.03 15.42
CA LEU A 163 -1.54 -8.88 16.01
C LEU A 163 -1.58 -8.88 17.54
N LEU A 164 -2.70 -9.32 18.12
CA LEU A 164 -2.90 -9.36 19.57
C LEU A 164 -2.57 -10.73 20.18
N GLY A 165 -2.20 -11.69 19.34
CA GLY A 165 -1.83 -13.05 19.73
C GLY A 165 -0.44 -13.14 20.36
N PRO A 166 -0.13 -14.27 21.01
CA PRO A 166 1.12 -14.44 21.74
C PRO A 166 2.36 -14.44 20.83
N GLU A 167 2.19 -14.64 19.52
CA GLU A 167 3.29 -14.67 18.56
C GLU A 167 3.89 -13.30 18.28
N LEU A 168 3.08 -12.24 18.37
CA LEU A 168 3.52 -10.86 18.16
C LEU A 168 3.41 -9.99 19.40
N ARG A 169 2.51 -10.31 20.32
CA ARG A 169 2.29 -9.48 21.50
C ARG A 169 3.22 -9.87 22.64
N THR A 170 3.90 -8.88 23.21
CA THR A 170 4.67 -8.98 24.46
C THR A 170 4.07 -8.05 25.52
N GLU A 171 4.61 -8.07 26.73
CA GLU A 171 4.25 -7.11 27.79
C GLU A 171 4.68 -5.68 27.43
N ASP A 172 5.73 -5.52 26.60
CA ASP A 172 6.29 -4.22 26.20
C ASP A 172 5.69 -3.70 24.89
N GLY A 173 4.87 -4.47 24.16
CA GLY A 173 4.27 -4.06 22.90
C GLY A 173 4.22 -5.15 21.85
N LEU A 174 4.29 -4.75 20.57
CA LEU A 174 4.28 -5.67 19.44
C LEU A 174 5.69 -5.91 18.89
N LEU A 175 6.01 -7.18 18.66
CA LEU A 175 7.20 -7.56 17.91
C LEU A 175 7.03 -7.17 16.41
N THR A 176 8.12 -6.77 15.78
CA THR A 176 8.13 -6.50 14.34
C THR A 176 7.89 -7.77 13.53
N GLU A 177 8.46 -8.89 13.98
CA GLU A 177 8.30 -10.22 13.38
C GLU A 177 8.22 -11.29 14.48
N GLN A 178 7.45 -12.33 14.23
CA GLN A 178 7.40 -13.54 15.06
C GLN A 178 8.78 -14.15 15.20
N GLY A 179 9.15 -14.51 16.44
CA GLY A 179 10.43 -15.15 16.82
C GLY A 179 10.65 -16.55 16.24
#